data_a9fa4e07c51e3e6925bab1a1c44a15cf
#
_entry.id   a9fa4e07c51e3e6925bab1a1c44a15cf
#
_cell.length_a   1.000
_cell.length_b   1.000
_cell.length_c   1.000
_cell.angle_alpha   90.00
_cell.angle_beta   90.00
_cell.angle_gamma   90.00
#
_symmetry.space_group_name_H-M   'P 1'
#
loop_
_entity.id
_entity.type
_entity.pdbx_description
1 polymer ?
#
loop_
_entity_poly.entity_id
_entity_poly.type
_entity_poly.pdbx_seq_one_letter_code
_entity_poly.pdbx_strand_id
1 'polypeptide(L)'
;FTESEDTRERLEASSIAIKSHEQELVDLVINGAEDIVGLKNNKEIRIIGNPASNSREGVVSFFQKNKPSSMIVEELRQRKIRVHIRKDDHYCGNILRPLNQKDCIRFSICHYNSKAEVVEFMKAINEISAN
;
A
#
# COMPACT_ATOMS: atom_id res chain seq x y z
N PHE A 1 4.78 19.73 -15.72
CA PHE A 1 5.50 18.54 -16.20
C PHE A 1 6.38 18.84 -17.41
N THR A 2 5.90 19.64 -18.34
CA THR A 2 6.65 20.06 -19.53
C THR A 2 6.03 21.34 -20.12
N GLU A 3 6.86 22.16 -20.79
CA GLU A 3 6.43 23.36 -21.50
C GLU A 3 6.04 23.06 -22.95
N SER A 4 6.15 21.81 -23.42
CA SER A 4 5.79 21.41 -24.78
C SER A 4 4.30 21.64 -25.08
N GLU A 5 3.99 22.12 -26.27
CA GLU A 5 2.64 22.25 -26.81
C GLU A 5 2.13 20.91 -27.39
N ASP A 6 3.01 19.94 -27.64
CA ASP A 6 2.63 18.64 -28.15
C ASP A 6 1.91 17.82 -27.06
N THR A 7 0.68 17.40 -27.37
CA THR A 7 -0.16 16.65 -26.43
C THR A 7 0.46 15.32 -26.03
N ARG A 8 1.12 14.63 -26.95
CA ARG A 8 1.75 13.35 -26.68
C ARG A 8 2.94 13.50 -25.71
N GLU A 9 3.81 14.48 -25.97
CA GLU A 9 4.93 14.78 -25.10
C GLU A 9 4.48 15.15 -23.68
N ARG A 10 3.41 15.91 -23.57
CA ARG A 10 2.82 16.29 -22.28
C ARG A 10 2.26 15.08 -21.54
N LEU A 11 1.59 14.16 -22.23
CA LEU A 11 1.08 12.92 -21.64
C LEU A 11 2.20 12.00 -21.18
N GLU A 12 3.25 11.85 -21.99
CA GLU A 12 4.41 11.04 -21.63
C GLU A 12 5.14 11.62 -20.41
N ALA A 13 5.37 12.92 -20.38
CA ALA A 13 5.99 13.59 -19.24
C ALA A 13 5.14 13.47 -17.96
N SER A 14 3.82 13.62 -18.06
CA SER A 14 2.90 13.44 -16.94
C SER A 14 2.93 12.01 -16.41
N SER A 15 2.93 11.04 -17.30
CA SER A 15 3.00 9.61 -16.94
C SER A 15 4.28 9.28 -16.19
N ILE A 16 5.41 9.79 -16.63
CA ILE A 16 6.70 9.60 -15.96
C ILE A 16 6.69 10.23 -14.56
N ALA A 17 6.18 11.46 -14.45
CA ALA A 17 6.10 12.16 -13.17
C ALA A 17 5.18 11.44 -12.17
N ILE A 18 4.02 10.97 -12.61
CA ILE A 18 3.08 10.20 -11.79
C ILE A 18 3.72 8.90 -11.32
N LYS A 19 4.35 8.16 -12.21
CA LYS A 19 5.02 6.90 -11.88
C LYS A 19 6.14 7.10 -10.86
N SER A 20 6.95 8.13 -11.03
CA SER A 20 8.02 8.47 -10.09
C SER A 20 7.46 8.80 -8.70
N HIS A 21 6.42 9.61 -8.64
CA HIS A 21 5.76 9.97 -7.37
C HIS A 21 5.17 8.74 -6.67
N GLU A 22 4.41 7.93 -7.39
CA GLU A 22 3.83 6.70 -6.82
C GLU A 22 4.90 5.73 -6.34
N GLN A 23 6.03 5.62 -7.08
CA GLN A 23 7.15 4.77 -6.70
C GLN A 23 7.80 5.22 -5.38
N GLU A 24 7.95 6.52 -5.17
CA GLU A 24 8.46 7.07 -3.90
C GLU A 24 7.55 6.74 -2.73
N LEU A 25 6.23 6.84 -2.93
CA LEU A 25 5.26 6.52 -1.89
C LEU A 25 5.21 5.00 -1.59
N VAL A 26 5.28 4.17 -2.61
CA VAL A 26 5.38 2.71 -2.44
C VAL A 26 6.64 2.32 -1.69
N ASP A 27 7.77 2.93 -2.02
CA ASP A 27 9.03 2.71 -1.33
C ASP A 27 8.93 3.05 0.15
N LEU A 28 8.30 4.16 0.47
CA LEU A 28 8.05 4.56 1.86
C LEU A 28 7.19 3.53 2.61
N VAL A 29 6.15 3.01 1.98
CA VAL A 29 5.26 2.00 2.58
C VAL A 29 6.01 0.70 2.85
N ILE A 30 6.79 0.22 1.92
CA ILE A 30 7.46 -1.07 2.02
C ILE A 30 8.70 -1.01 2.90
N ASN A 31 9.57 -0.04 2.66
CA ASN A 31 10.87 0.06 3.33
C ASN A 31 10.86 0.96 4.56
N GLY A 32 9.88 1.86 4.66
CA GLY A 32 9.80 2.83 5.74
C GLY A 32 10.78 4.00 5.56
N ALA A 33 11.00 4.71 6.65
CA ALA A 33 11.95 5.80 6.75
C ALA A 33 12.74 5.66 8.05
N GLU A 34 13.60 6.62 8.37
CA GLU A 34 14.51 6.57 9.53
C GLU A 34 13.79 6.29 10.86
N ASP A 35 12.62 6.91 11.05
CA ASP A 35 11.81 6.80 12.28
C ASP A 35 10.46 6.09 12.04
N ILE A 36 10.25 5.47 10.87
CA ILE A 36 9.02 4.80 10.50
C ILE A 36 9.35 3.39 10.01
N VAL A 37 8.81 2.38 10.71
CA VAL A 37 8.98 0.98 10.31
C VAL A 37 8.16 0.70 9.06
N GLY A 38 8.82 0.24 8.00
CA GLY A 38 8.15 -0.21 6.77
C GLY A 38 7.41 -1.52 6.96
N LEU A 39 6.42 -1.77 6.11
CA LEU A 39 5.65 -3.04 6.19
C LEU A 39 6.54 -4.27 6.09
N LYS A 40 7.59 -4.21 5.28
CA LYS A 40 8.57 -5.30 5.13
C LYS A 40 9.31 -5.62 6.43
N ASN A 41 9.53 -4.63 7.27
CA ASN A 41 10.28 -4.75 8.52
C ASN A 41 9.38 -4.94 9.76
N ASN A 42 8.07 -4.87 9.59
CA ASN A 42 7.11 -5.13 10.65
C ASN A 42 6.88 -6.64 10.78
N LYS A 43 7.29 -7.22 11.90
CA LYS A 43 7.27 -8.68 12.14
C LYS A 43 5.86 -9.27 12.16
N GLU A 44 4.85 -8.46 12.47
CA GLU A 44 3.46 -8.90 12.54
C GLU A 44 2.78 -8.92 11.17
N ILE A 45 3.35 -8.21 10.19
CA ILE A 45 2.77 -8.02 8.87
C ILE A 45 3.49 -8.88 7.83
N ARG A 46 2.72 -9.46 6.93
CA ARG A 46 3.23 -10.15 5.75
C ARG A 46 2.70 -9.49 4.48
N ILE A 47 3.61 -9.06 3.63
CA ILE A 47 3.30 -8.51 2.31
C ILE A 47 3.03 -9.67 1.35
N ILE A 48 1.95 -9.56 0.57
CA ILE A 48 1.62 -10.52 -0.48
C ILE A 48 2.38 -10.16 -1.76
N GLY A 49 3.05 -11.13 -2.33
CA GLY A 49 3.85 -10.97 -3.54
C GLY A 49 5.28 -10.53 -3.24
N ASN A 50 5.96 -10.02 -4.27
CA ASN A 50 7.34 -9.58 -4.14
C ASN A 50 7.43 -8.32 -3.29
N PRO A 51 8.20 -8.31 -2.19
CA PRO A 51 8.35 -7.14 -1.34
C PRO A 51 9.22 -6.03 -1.93
N ALA A 52 9.86 -6.25 -3.09
CA ALA A 52 10.66 -5.21 -3.73
C ALA A 52 9.77 -4.07 -4.26
N SER A 53 10.02 -2.84 -3.78
CA SER A 53 9.20 -1.67 -4.14
C SER A 53 9.29 -1.31 -5.62
N ASN A 54 10.44 -1.53 -6.25
CA ASN A 54 10.67 -1.20 -7.67
C ASN A 54 9.93 -2.10 -8.66
N SER A 55 9.37 -3.23 -8.21
CA SER A 55 8.60 -4.15 -9.04
C SER A 55 7.09 -3.98 -8.88
N ARG A 56 6.63 -2.96 -8.14
CA ARG A 56 5.23 -2.75 -7.82
C ARG A 56 4.67 -1.50 -8.48
N GLU A 57 3.40 -1.60 -8.85
CA GLU A 57 2.54 -0.44 -9.08
C GLU A 57 2.12 0.17 -7.73
N GLY A 58 1.27 1.20 -7.74
CA GLY A 58 0.78 1.87 -6.54
C GLY A 58 -0.16 1.05 -5.65
N VAL A 59 0.03 -0.26 -5.58
CA VAL A 59 -0.82 -1.18 -4.81
C VAL A 59 0.03 -2.10 -3.96
N VAL A 60 -0.30 -2.18 -2.67
CA VAL A 60 0.34 -3.10 -1.73
C VAL A 60 -0.75 -3.89 -1.00
N SER A 61 -0.69 -5.21 -1.10
CA SER A 61 -1.58 -6.10 -0.36
C SER A 61 -0.81 -6.78 0.77
N PHE A 62 -1.42 -6.86 1.93
CA PHE A 62 -0.78 -7.42 3.12
C PHE A 62 -1.82 -7.95 4.12
N PHE A 63 -1.37 -8.72 5.09
CA PHE A 63 -2.19 -9.15 6.22
C PHE A 63 -1.35 -9.23 7.49
N GLN A 64 -2.00 -9.25 8.63
CA GLN A 64 -1.38 -9.52 9.93
C GLN A 64 -1.66 -10.96 10.33
N LYS A 65 -0.64 -11.68 10.81
CA LYS A 65 -0.71 -13.12 11.07
C LYS A 65 -1.79 -13.52 12.09
N ASN A 66 -1.96 -12.75 13.14
CA ASN A 66 -2.82 -13.09 14.29
C ASN A 66 -4.00 -12.12 14.48
N LYS A 67 -4.32 -11.30 13.49
CA LYS A 67 -5.40 -10.34 13.57
C LYS A 67 -6.19 -10.31 12.26
N PRO A 68 -7.52 -10.47 12.30
CA PRO A 68 -8.32 -10.41 11.09
C PRO A 68 -8.19 -9.08 10.36
N SER A 69 -8.07 -9.13 9.05
CA SER A 69 -7.94 -7.93 8.21
C SER A 69 -9.14 -6.99 8.35
N SER A 70 -10.33 -7.54 8.55
CA SER A 70 -11.54 -6.74 8.80
C SER A 70 -11.44 -5.85 10.04
N MET A 71 -10.81 -6.32 11.10
CA MET A 71 -10.56 -5.52 12.30
C MET A 71 -9.59 -4.38 12.04
N ILE A 72 -8.51 -4.65 11.30
CA ILE A 72 -7.52 -3.64 10.97
C ILE A 72 -8.14 -2.56 10.08
N VAL A 73 -8.91 -2.95 9.08
CA VAL A 73 -9.61 -2.02 8.19
C VAL A 73 -10.57 -1.13 8.98
N GLU A 74 -11.30 -1.69 9.95
CA GLU A 74 -12.21 -0.91 10.80
C GLU A 74 -11.46 0.07 11.72
N GLU A 75 -10.35 -0.35 12.33
CA GLU A 75 -9.53 0.53 13.15
C GLU A 75 -8.92 1.68 12.32
N LEU A 76 -8.47 1.40 11.09
CA LEU A 76 -8.02 2.43 10.17
C LEU A 76 -9.14 3.39 9.77
N ARG A 77 -10.34 2.86 9.52
CA ARG A 77 -11.52 3.67 9.20
C ARG A 77 -11.88 4.64 10.34
N GLN A 78 -11.79 4.21 11.59
CA GLN A 78 -12.00 5.06 12.76
C GLN A 78 -10.98 6.20 12.83
N ARG A 79 -9.79 6.00 12.27
CA ARG A 79 -8.74 7.02 12.15
C ARG A 79 -8.86 7.83 10.85
N LYS A 80 -9.98 7.69 10.11
CA LYS A 80 -10.26 8.36 8.83
C LYS A 80 -9.29 7.95 7.70
N ILE A 81 -8.74 6.75 7.79
CA ILE A 81 -7.89 6.16 6.76
C ILE A 81 -8.67 5.05 6.06
N ARG A 82 -8.88 5.21 4.76
CA ARG A 82 -9.65 4.26 3.97
C ARG A 82 -8.73 3.34 3.19
N VAL A 83 -8.87 2.05 3.46
CA VAL A 83 -8.22 0.98 2.70
C VAL A 83 -9.28 -0.04 2.28
N HIS A 84 -8.91 -0.95 1.39
CA HIS A 84 -9.84 -1.98 0.92
C HIS A 84 -9.51 -3.33 1.54
N ILE A 85 -10.58 -4.09 1.81
CA ILE A 85 -10.46 -5.49 2.15
C ILE A 85 -10.67 -6.35 0.91
N ARG A 86 -9.87 -7.40 0.74
CA ARG A 86 -10.05 -8.43 -0.28
C ARG A 86 -10.30 -9.76 0.41
N LYS A 87 -11.36 -10.45 -0.02
CA LYS A 87 -11.79 -11.70 0.58
C LYS A 87 -11.42 -12.90 -0.30
N ASP A 88 -11.42 -14.08 0.29
CA ASP A 88 -11.28 -15.34 -0.44
C ASP A 88 -12.55 -15.61 -1.26
N ASP A 89 -12.63 -14.96 -2.39
CA ASP A 89 -13.71 -15.06 -3.36
C ASP A 89 -13.23 -15.70 -4.68
N HIS A 90 -14.06 -15.63 -5.69
CA HIS A 90 -13.77 -16.15 -7.02
C HIS A 90 -12.49 -15.54 -7.64
N TYR A 91 -12.17 -14.28 -7.31
CA TYR A 91 -11.03 -13.56 -7.91
C TYR A 91 -9.75 -13.66 -7.07
N CYS A 92 -9.88 -13.52 -5.77
CA CYS A 92 -8.73 -13.42 -4.86
C CYS A 92 -8.36 -14.72 -4.17
N GLY A 93 -9.22 -15.75 -4.23
CA GLY A 93 -9.02 -17.01 -3.54
C GLY A 93 -7.75 -17.77 -3.95
N ASN A 94 -7.36 -17.67 -5.21
CA ASN A 94 -6.14 -18.31 -5.72
C ASN A 94 -4.87 -17.79 -5.05
N ILE A 95 -4.91 -16.57 -4.54
CA ILE A 95 -3.79 -15.96 -3.81
C ILE A 95 -3.92 -16.23 -2.30
N LEU A 96 -5.12 -16.07 -1.77
CA LEU A 96 -5.36 -16.13 -0.32
C LEU A 96 -5.35 -17.55 0.26
N ARG A 97 -5.90 -18.54 -0.48
CA ARG A 97 -5.96 -19.93 -0.01
C ARG A 97 -4.59 -20.56 0.25
N PRO A 98 -3.60 -20.45 -0.68
CA PRO A 98 -2.26 -20.93 -0.40
C PRO A 98 -1.59 -20.30 0.82
N LEU A 99 -1.99 -19.08 1.19
CA LEU A 99 -1.49 -18.35 2.36
C LEU A 99 -2.30 -18.68 3.62
N ASN A 100 -3.32 -19.54 3.51
CA ASN A 100 -4.24 -19.87 4.60
C ASN A 100 -4.90 -18.62 5.19
N GLN A 101 -5.28 -17.68 4.33
CA GLN A 101 -5.95 -16.43 4.70
C GLN A 101 -7.35 -16.35 4.10
N LYS A 102 -8.30 -15.81 4.87
CA LYS A 102 -9.68 -15.56 4.41
C LYS A 102 -9.81 -14.19 3.77
N ASP A 103 -8.95 -13.27 4.12
CA ASP A 103 -8.94 -11.90 3.62
C ASP A 103 -7.54 -11.28 3.70
N CYS A 104 -7.37 -10.17 3.06
CA CYS A 104 -6.19 -9.32 3.17
C CYS A 104 -6.58 -7.85 3.03
N ILE A 105 -5.65 -6.97 3.36
CA ILE A 105 -5.80 -5.53 3.20
C ILE A 105 -5.12 -5.13 1.91
N ARG A 106 -5.79 -4.29 1.12
CA ARG A 106 -5.21 -3.67 -0.07
C ARG A 106 -5.09 -2.17 0.13
N PHE A 107 -3.88 -1.69 0.18
CA PHE A 107 -3.54 -0.28 0.19
C PHE A 107 -3.22 0.17 -1.23
N SER A 108 -3.89 1.22 -1.69
CA SER A 108 -3.70 1.78 -3.04
C SER A 108 -3.24 3.22 -2.95
N ILE A 109 -2.23 3.55 -3.73
CA ILE A 109 -1.64 4.87 -3.84
C ILE A 109 -1.91 5.40 -5.25
N CYS A 110 -2.34 6.64 -5.32
CA CYS A 110 -2.56 7.35 -6.57
C CYS A 110 -1.76 8.66 -6.60
N HIS A 111 -1.69 9.27 -7.77
CA HIS A 111 -0.93 10.50 -7.97
C HIS A 111 -1.39 11.69 -7.09
N TYR A 112 -2.62 11.67 -6.58
CA TYR A 112 -3.14 12.69 -5.70
C TYR A 112 -2.84 12.47 -4.21
N ASN A 113 -2.26 11.32 -3.84
CA ASN A 113 -1.86 11.08 -2.47
C ASN A 113 -0.54 11.79 -2.13
N SER A 114 -0.45 12.29 -0.91
CA SER A 114 0.73 12.97 -0.40
C SER A 114 1.58 12.06 0.46
N LYS A 115 2.85 12.44 0.62
CA LYS A 115 3.75 11.78 1.56
C LYS A 115 3.21 11.83 3.00
N ALA A 116 2.60 12.95 3.40
CA ALA A 116 2.01 13.11 4.73
C ALA A 116 0.89 12.10 5.00
N GLU A 117 0.02 11.85 4.02
CA GLU A 117 -1.04 10.84 4.12
C GLU A 117 -0.47 9.43 4.27
N VAL A 118 0.59 9.10 3.54
CA VAL A 118 1.26 7.81 3.64
C VAL A 118 1.94 7.64 4.99
N VAL A 119 2.57 8.68 5.52
CA VAL A 119 3.17 8.69 6.86
C VAL A 119 2.11 8.44 7.93
N GLU A 120 0.95 9.09 7.84
CA GLU A 120 -0.17 8.84 8.76
C GLU A 120 -0.64 7.38 8.72
N PHE A 121 -0.80 6.82 7.52
CA PHE A 121 -1.11 5.41 7.36
C PHE A 121 -0.06 4.51 8.02
N MET A 122 1.21 4.78 7.78
CA MET A 122 2.30 3.97 8.35
C MET A 122 2.33 4.01 9.88
N LYS A 123 2.13 5.17 10.46
CA LYS A 123 2.03 5.32 11.92
C LYS A 123 0.83 4.54 12.46
N ALA A 124 -0.32 4.68 11.84
CA ALA A 124 -1.53 3.98 12.23
C ALA A 124 -1.37 2.46 12.17
N ILE A 125 -0.86 1.94 11.06
CA ILE A 125 -0.70 0.49 10.89
C ILE A 125 0.33 -0.10 11.87
N ASN A 126 1.40 0.61 12.19
CA ASN A 126 2.38 0.17 13.16
C ASN A 126 1.80 0.15 14.58
N GLU A 127 0.99 1.13 14.96
CA GLU A 127 0.28 1.12 16.24
C GLU A 127 -0.74 -0.01 16.34
N ILE A 128 -1.54 -0.20 15.30
CA ILE A 128 -2.59 -1.25 15.24
C ILE A 128 -1.95 -2.64 15.31
N SER A 129 -0.84 -2.86 14.61
CA SER A 129 -0.17 -4.16 14.58
C SER A 129 0.55 -4.49 15.88
N ALA A 130 0.93 -3.49 16.67
CA ALA A 130 1.58 -3.68 17.96
C ALA A 130 0.58 -4.08 19.08
N ASN A 131 -0.69 -3.86 18.86
CA ASN A 131 -1.76 -4.21 19.80
C ASN A 131 -2.32 -5.62 19.42
#